data_86d3cf3b74396239d2499d981500e2d8
#
_entry.id   86d3cf3b74396239d2499d981500e2d8
#
_cell.length_a   1.000
_cell.length_b   1.000
_cell.length_c   1.000
_cell.angle_alpha   90.00
_cell.angle_beta   90.00
_cell.angle_gamma   90.00
#
_symmetry.space_group_name_H-M   'P 1'
#
loop_
_entity.id
_entity.type
_entity.pdbx_description
1 polymer ?
#
loop_
_entity_poly.entity_id
_entity_poly.type
_entity_poly.pdbx_seq_one_letter_code
_entity_poly.pdbx_strand_id
1 'polypeptide(L)'
;MVNEGKVMEEAKAKALQAALAQIEKQFGKGSIMKMDSAASQDVQVVSTGSLGLDIALGVGGLPRGRVVEIYGPESSGKTTLTLSVIAQAQKMGGTAAFIDAENALDPQYAAKLGVKIEELLISQPDTGEQALEIADMLVRSGSVDVIVIDSVAALTPKAEIEGEMGEPQMGLQARLMSQALRKLTSNIKRTNTLVIFINQIRMKIGVMFGNPETTTGGNALKFYASCRLDIRRIGSIKRGDEVIGSETRVKVVKNKVAPPFREALFDILYGEGVSLEGEILELGVSCGVVDKSGAWYQYKKDRIGQGKDNARDFLKENPELAAEIEAKIREKLGIKSPEALAPVTAEV
;
A
#
# COMPACT_ATOMS: atom_id res chain seq x y z
N MET A 1 -8.89 56.04 11.16
CA MET A 1 -8.68 54.95 10.19
C MET A 1 -7.84 53.75 10.71
N VAL A 2 -6.75 53.91 11.44
CA VAL A 2 -5.95 52.80 11.98
C VAL A 2 -6.64 52.05 13.13
N ASN A 3 -7.50 52.72 13.91
CA ASN A 3 -8.18 52.14 15.07
C ASN A 3 -9.43 51.32 14.73
N GLU A 4 -10.13 51.65 13.65
CA GLU A 4 -11.35 50.92 13.18
C GLU A 4 -10.99 49.54 12.61
N GLY A 5 -9.85 49.40 11.93
CA GLY A 5 -9.36 48.13 11.41
C GLY A 5 -9.03 47.12 12.54
N LYS A 6 -8.40 47.56 13.62
CA LYS A 6 -8.08 46.71 14.78
C LYS A 6 -9.35 46.26 15.53
N VAL A 7 -10.30 47.14 15.74
CA VAL A 7 -11.58 46.80 16.41
C VAL A 7 -12.38 45.79 15.57
N MET A 8 -12.35 45.89 14.24
CA MET A 8 -13.02 44.95 13.34
C MET A 8 -12.31 43.58 13.31
N GLU A 9 -10.99 43.55 13.40
CA GLU A 9 -10.21 42.30 13.53
C GLU A 9 -10.46 41.59 14.85
N GLU A 10 -10.52 42.32 15.96
CA GLU A 10 -10.83 41.73 17.30
C GLU A 10 -12.28 41.22 17.35
N ALA A 11 -13.22 41.91 16.76
CA ALA A 11 -14.62 41.44 16.67
C ALA A 11 -14.75 40.16 15.82
N LYS A 12 -14.02 40.04 14.70
CA LYS A 12 -13.97 38.84 13.89
C LYS A 12 -13.31 37.67 14.63
N ALA A 13 -12.24 37.91 15.37
CA ALA A 13 -11.55 36.88 16.16
C ALA A 13 -12.46 36.33 17.27
N LYS A 14 -13.20 37.19 17.99
CA LYS A 14 -14.18 36.77 19.01
C LYS A 14 -15.34 35.96 18.39
N ALA A 15 -15.87 36.41 17.25
CA ALA A 15 -16.94 35.67 16.56
C ALA A 15 -16.46 34.29 16.11
N LEU A 16 -15.23 34.19 15.58
CA LEU A 16 -14.64 32.90 15.19
C LEU A 16 -14.46 31.98 16.40
N GLN A 17 -13.94 32.50 17.53
CA GLN A 17 -13.79 31.73 18.76
C GLN A 17 -15.11 31.19 19.30
N ALA A 18 -16.17 32.00 19.27
CA ALA A 18 -17.51 31.58 19.65
C ALA A 18 -18.06 30.48 18.74
N ALA A 19 -17.85 30.59 17.41
CA ALA A 19 -18.25 29.57 16.46
C ALA A 19 -17.50 28.25 16.66
N LEU A 20 -16.18 28.29 16.91
CA LEU A 20 -15.37 27.11 17.20
C LEU A 20 -15.84 26.41 18.48
N ALA A 21 -16.10 27.16 19.56
CA ALA A 21 -16.61 26.60 20.80
C ALA A 21 -18.00 25.97 20.63
N GLN A 22 -18.86 26.58 19.81
CA GLN A 22 -20.19 26.02 19.51
C GLN A 22 -20.08 24.72 18.70
N ILE A 23 -19.18 24.66 17.72
CA ILE A 23 -18.93 23.44 16.93
C ILE A 23 -18.41 22.32 17.83
N GLU A 24 -17.43 22.58 18.69
CA GLU A 24 -16.92 21.59 19.65
C GLU A 24 -17.98 21.09 20.62
N LYS A 25 -18.86 21.99 21.09
CA LYS A 25 -19.99 21.63 21.96
C LYS A 25 -21.01 20.74 21.28
N GLN A 26 -21.26 20.99 19.99
CA GLN A 26 -22.30 20.28 19.23
C GLN A 26 -21.80 18.96 18.63
N PHE A 27 -20.56 18.90 18.18
CA PHE A 27 -19.99 17.78 17.43
C PHE A 27 -18.86 17.06 18.16
N GLY A 28 -18.45 17.50 19.35
CA GLY A 28 -17.39 16.94 20.17
C GLY A 28 -16.04 17.62 19.94
N LYS A 29 -15.12 17.44 20.92
CA LYS A 29 -13.75 17.95 20.83
C LYS A 29 -13.02 17.35 19.63
N GLY A 30 -12.29 18.18 18.88
CA GLY A 30 -11.53 17.76 17.70
C GLY A 30 -12.34 17.71 16.40
N SER A 31 -13.66 18.08 16.44
CA SER A 31 -14.48 18.20 15.22
C SER A 31 -14.00 19.30 14.27
N ILE A 32 -13.29 20.27 14.80
CA ILE A 32 -12.58 21.32 14.05
C ILE A 32 -11.22 21.58 14.69
N MET A 33 -10.17 21.67 13.88
CA MET A 33 -8.84 21.97 14.36
C MET A 33 -8.10 22.90 13.40
N LYS A 34 -7.21 23.74 13.91
CA LYS A 34 -6.28 24.47 13.06
C LYS A 34 -5.15 23.52 12.64
N MET A 35 -4.84 23.49 11.35
CA MET A 35 -3.63 22.83 10.89
C MET A 35 -2.44 23.71 11.29
N ASP A 36 -1.87 23.42 12.43
CA ASP A 36 -0.63 24.07 12.85
C ASP A 36 0.56 23.40 12.16
N SER A 37 1.57 24.16 11.80
CA SER A 37 2.77 23.68 11.10
C SER A 37 3.56 22.62 11.88
N ALA A 38 3.30 22.46 13.18
CA ALA A 38 3.87 21.43 14.04
C ALA A 38 3.09 20.10 14.01
N ALA A 39 1.86 20.07 13.49
CA ALA A 39 1.02 18.89 13.39
C ALA A 39 1.07 18.29 11.97
N SER A 40 2.25 18.10 11.39
CA SER A 40 2.41 17.07 10.39
C SER A 40 2.14 15.76 11.13
N GLN A 41 0.87 15.31 11.11
CA GLN A 41 0.50 14.01 11.67
C GLN A 41 1.47 12.99 11.08
N ASP A 42 2.28 12.37 11.92
CA ASP A 42 3.13 11.25 11.53
C ASP A 42 2.21 10.20 10.92
N VAL A 43 2.31 10.03 9.59
CA VAL A 43 1.49 9.06 8.87
C VAL A 43 2.05 7.69 9.24
N GLN A 44 1.30 6.92 10.02
CA GLN A 44 1.64 5.54 10.29
C GLN A 44 1.57 4.74 8.99
N VAL A 45 2.54 3.87 8.78
CA VAL A 45 2.69 3.12 7.54
C VAL A 45 2.96 1.64 7.80
N VAL A 46 2.66 0.83 6.80
CA VAL A 46 3.11 -0.57 6.70
C VAL A 46 4.12 -0.63 5.55
N SER A 47 5.30 -1.19 5.80
CA SER A 47 6.30 -1.40 4.74
C SER A 47 5.74 -2.29 3.63
N THR A 48 6.14 -2.03 2.41
CA THR A 48 5.79 -2.87 1.25
C THR A 48 6.67 -4.12 1.14
N GLY A 49 7.76 -4.17 1.91
CA GLY A 49 8.83 -5.17 1.74
C GLY A 49 9.81 -4.81 0.63
N SER A 50 9.54 -3.75 -0.14
CA SER A 50 10.46 -3.15 -1.10
C SER A 50 10.93 -1.80 -0.56
N LEU A 51 12.23 -1.68 -0.29
CA LEU A 51 12.82 -0.44 0.19
C LEU A 51 12.66 0.70 -0.82
N GLY A 52 12.84 0.41 -2.12
CA GLY A 52 12.67 1.38 -3.19
C GLY A 52 11.25 1.90 -3.29
N LEU A 53 10.24 1.02 -3.11
CA LEU A 53 8.84 1.42 -3.13
C LEU A 53 8.47 2.22 -1.88
N ASP A 54 8.96 1.85 -0.71
CA ASP A 54 8.78 2.62 0.53
C ASP A 54 9.32 4.05 0.38
N ILE A 55 10.49 4.19 -0.27
CA ILE A 55 11.09 5.48 -0.62
C ILE A 55 10.23 6.24 -1.64
N ALA A 56 9.75 5.57 -2.69
CA ALA A 56 8.92 6.18 -3.73
C ALA A 56 7.58 6.69 -3.19
N LEU A 57 7.01 6.02 -2.18
CA LEU A 57 5.81 6.44 -1.46
C LEU A 57 6.04 7.70 -0.61
N GLY A 58 7.30 8.02 -0.25
CA GLY A 58 7.69 9.26 0.40
C GLY A 58 7.43 9.34 1.90
N VAL A 59 6.72 8.36 2.47
CA VAL A 59 6.39 8.26 3.90
C VAL A 59 6.91 6.97 4.53
N GLY A 60 7.65 6.15 3.77
CA GLY A 60 8.29 4.93 4.26
C GLY A 60 7.43 3.66 4.18
N GLY A 61 6.31 3.69 3.48
CA GLY A 61 5.42 2.55 3.28
C GLY A 61 4.01 2.94 2.85
N LEU A 62 3.08 2.00 2.87
CA LEU A 62 1.67 2.22 2.59
C LEU A 62 0.97 2.86 3.80
N PRO A 63 0.24 3.99 3.61
CA PRO A 63 -0.37 4.72 4.71
C PRO A 63 -1.52 3.94 5.36
N ARG A 64 -1.51 3.81 6.68
CA ARG A 64 -2.61 3.26 7.47
C ARG A 64 -3.82 4.20 7.49
N GLY A 65 -4.99 3.66 7.77
CA GLY A 65 -6.23 4.44 7.74
C GLY A 65 -6.62 4.92 6.35
N ARG A 66 -6.15 4.25 5.29
CA ARG A 66 -6.34 4.65 3.90
C ARG A 66 -6.69 3.47 3.00
N VAL A 67 -7.31 3.80 1.88
CA VAL A 67 -7.53 2.87 0.76
C VAL A 67 -6.37 3.02 -0.21
N VAL A 68 -5.81 1.89 -0.64
CA VAL A 68 -4.76 1.78 -1.65
C VAL A 68 -5.25 0.90 -2.79
N GLU A 69 -4.97 1.26 -4.03
CA GLU A 69 -5.20 0.44 -5.21
C GLU A 69 -3.87 0.02 -5.81
N ILE A 70 -3.67 -1.29 -6.01
CA ILE A 70 -2.54 -1.86 -6.74
C ILE A 70 -3.09 -2.51 -8.00
N TYR A 71 -2.67 -2.03 -9.16
CA TYR A 71 -3.20 -2.52 -10.43
C TYR A 71 -2.09 -2.74 -11.45
N GLY A 72 -2.34 -3.63 -12.37
CA GLY A 72 -1.39 -3.98 -13.43
C GLY A 72 -1.87 -5.16 -14.27
N PRO A 73 -1.12 -5.54 -15.31
CA PRO A 73 -1.38 -6.72 -16.10
C PRO A 73 -1.38 -7.99 -15.25
N GLU A 74 -1.86 -9.07 -15.83
CA GLU A 74 -1.70 -10.40 -15.26
C GLU A 74 -0.21 -10.75 -15.10
N SER A 75 0.12 -11.54 -14.06
CA SER A 75 1.50 -11.95 -13.75
C SER A 75 2.50 -10.82 -13.54
N SER A 76 2.03 -9.60 -13.20
CA SER A 76 2.89 -8.45 -12.91
C SER A 76 3.43 -8.40 -11.47
N GLY A 77 3.00 -9.33 -10.58
CA GLY A 77 3.44 -9.39 -9.20
C GLY A 77 2.51 -8.68 -8.19
N LYS A 78 1.25 -8.37 -8.55
CA LYS A 78 0.27 -7.72 -7.65
C LYS A 78 0.08 -8.48 -6.34
N THR A 79 -0.29 -9.75 -6.43
CA THR A 79 -0.52 -10.62 -5.27
C THR A 79 0.75 -10.84 -4.49
N THR A 80 1.90 -11.02 -5.16
CA THR A 80 3.22 -11.13 -4.50
C THR A 80 3.55 -9.89 -3.66
N LEU A 81 3.34 -8.70 -4.21
CA LEU A 81 3.56 -7.45 -3.47
C LEU A 81 2.62 -7.32 -2.27
N THR A 82 1.34 -7.66 -2.41
CA THR A 82 0.39 -7.58 -1.29
C THR A 82 0.66 -8.61 -0.21
N LEU A 83 1.09 -9.82 -0.57
CA LEU A 83 1.56 -10.84 0.40
C LEU A 83 2.81 -10.36 1.14
N SER A 84 3.72 -9.67 0.46
CA SER A 84 4.87 -9.03 1.12
C SER A 84 4.42 -7.98 2.14
N VAL A 85 3.43 -7.14 1.81
CA VAL A 85 2.84 -6.17 2.77
C VAL A 85 2.24 -6.88 3.99
N ILE A 86 1.51 -7.98 3.78
CA ILE A 86 0.95 -8.80 4.86
C ILE A 86 2.07 -9.34 5.76
N ALA A 87 3.11 -9.92 5.17
CA ALA A 87 4.26 -10.45 5.92
C ALA A 87 4.93 -9.35 6.76
N GLN A 88 5.09 -8.13 6.21
CA GLN A 88 5.63 -7.01 6.99
C GLN A 88 4.69 -6.58 8.12
N ALA A 89 3.38 -6.52 7.89
CA ALA A 89 2.41 -6.20 8.94
C ALA A 89 2.48 -7.22 10.09
N GLN A 90 2.51 -8.52 9.78
CA GLN A 90 2.63 -9.59 10.78
C GLN A 90 3.97 -9.54 11.54
N LYS A 91 5.08 -9.22 10.88
CA LYS A 91 6.39 -9.00 11.54
C LYS A 91 6.34 -7.87 12.55
N MET A 92 5.50 -6.87 12.31
CA MET A 92 5.30 -5.72 13.21
C MET A 92 4.27 -6.00 14.31
N GLY A 93 3.75 -7.23 14.42
CA GLY A 93 2.72 -7.64 15.39
C GLY A 93 1.29 -7.33 14.97
N GLY A 94 1.07 -6.92 13.71
CA GLY A 94 -0.26 -6.58 13.19
C GLY A 94 -1.05 -7.80 12.70
N THR A 95 -2.37 -7.66 12.71
CA THR A 95 -3.32 -8.64 12.19
C THR A 95 -3.67 -8.33 10.74
N ALA A 96 -3.65 -9.35 9.87
CA ALA A 96 -3.98 -9.22 8.47
C ALA A 96 -5.14 -10.13 8.04
N ALA A 97 -5.92 -9.65 7.08
CA ALA A 97 -6.97 -10.43 6.43
C ALA A 97 -6.82 -10.39 4.90
N PHE A 98 -7.09 -11.51 4.26
CA PHE A 98 -7.08 -11.66 2.81
C PHE A 98 -8.46 -12.13 2.33
N ILE A 99 -9.13 -11.30 1.55
CA ILE A 99 -10.42 -11.61 0.93
C ILE A 99 -10.13 -12.04 -0.51
N ASP A 100 -10.15 -13.35 -0.72
CA ASP A 100 -9.79 -14.02 -1.96
C ASP A 100 -11.05 -14.27 -2.82
N ALA A 101 -11.46 -13.24 -3.57
CA ALA A 101 -12.59 -13.34 -4.48
C ALA A 101 -12.27 -14.11 -5.77
N GLU A 102 -10.99 -14.32 -6.09
CA GLU A 102 -10.56 -15.14 -7.25
C GLU A 102 -10.41 -16.62 -6.89
N ASN A 103 -10.43 -16.99 -5.59
CA ASN A 103 -10.17 -18.35 -5.09
C ASN A 103 -8.83 -18.92 -5.59
N ALA A 104 -7.80 -18.07 -5.65
CA ALA A 104 -6.51 -18.39 -6.27
C ALA A 104 -5.32 -18.28 -5.30
N LEU A 105 -5.54 -18.00 -4.03
CA LEU A 105 -4.46 -17.90 -3.04
C LEU A 105 -3.84 -19.27 -2.78
N ASP A 106 -2.55 -19.39 -3.04
CA ASP A 106 -1.74 -20.54 -2.65
C ASP A 106 -1.09 -20.31 -1.27
N PRO A 107 -1.51 -21.07 -0.22
CA PRO A 107 -0.95 -20.92 1.12
C PRO A 107 0.55 -21.27 1.19
N GLN A 108 1.01 -22.22 0.36
CA GLN A 108 2.42 -22.62 0.36
C GLN A 108 3.28 -21.49 -0.24
N TYR A 109 2.78 -20.84 -1.29
CA TYR A 109 3.44 -19.68 -1.86
C TYR A 109 3.47 -18.52 -0.88
N ALA A 110 2.35 -18.20 -0.23
CA ALA A 110 2.28 -17.15 0.79
C ALA A 110 3.26 -17.40 1.95
N ALA A 111 3.35 -18.64 2.44
CA ALA A 111 4.31 -19.02 3.49
C ALA A 111 5.77 -18.78 3.05
N LYS A 112 6.12 -19.10 1.81
CA LYS A 112 7.46 -18.82 1.24
C LYS A 112 7.80 -17.34 1.20
N LEU A 113 6.79 -16.47 1.05
CA LEU A 113 6.95 -15.03 1.09
C LEU A 113 7.03 -14.46 2.52
N GLY A 114 7.01 -15.32 3.54
CA GLY A 114 7.13 -14.95 4.94
C GLY A 114 5.79 -14.61 5.62
N VAL A 115 4.66 -14.93 4.98
CA VAL A 115 3.35 -14.83 5.61
C VAL A 115 3.17 -15.97 6.62
N LYS A 116 2.81 -15.65 7.84
CA LYS A 116 2.38 -16.62 8.86
C LYS A 116 0.94 -17.01 8.56
N ILE A 117 0.75 -18.15 7.93
CA ILE A 117 -0.55 -18.62 7.43
C ILE A 117 -1.52 -18.90 8.58
N GLU A 118 -1.03 -19.41 9.69
CA GLU A 118 -1.80 -19.70 10.89
C GLU A 118 -2.38 -18.44 11.57
N GLU A 119 -1.80 -17.27 11.32
CA GLU A 119 -2.25 -15.97 11.82
C GLU A 119 -3.05 -15.16 10.78
N LEU A 120 -3.12 -15.63 9.53
CA LEU A 120 -3.79 -14.92 8.44
C LEU A 120 -5.29 -15.25 8.40
N LEU A 121 -6.15 -14.24 8.48
CA LEU A 121 -7.57 -14.41 8.26
C LEU A 121 -7.85 -14.49 6.76
N ILE A 122 -8.47 -15.58 6.30
CA ILE A 122 -8.79 -15.79 4.89
C ILE A 122 -10.32 -15.91 4.74
N SER A 123 -10.87 -15.23 3.74
CA SER A 123 -12.27 -15.34 3.35
C SER A 123 -12.38 -15.51 1.84
N GLN A 124 -13.25 -16.43 1.40
CA GLN A 124 -13.53 -16.70 -0.01
C GLN A 124 -15.04 -16.49 -0.26
N PRO A 125 -15.45 -15.25 -0.52
CA PRO A 125 -16.85 -14.90 -0.68
C PRO A 125 -17.39 -15.28 -2.06
N ASP A 126 -18.69 -15.65 -2.11
CA ASP A 126 -19.37 -16.02 -3.36
C ASP A 126 -19.79 -14.78 -4.19
N THR A 127 -19.99 -13.62 -3.53
CA THR A 127 -20.49 -12.40 -4.18
C THR A 127 -19.67 -11.18 -3.79
N GLY A 128 -19.69 -10.15 -4.63
CA GLY A 128 -19.04 -8.88 -4.35
C GLY A 128 -19.62 -8.18 -3.11
N GLU A 129 -20.94 -8.28 -2.90
CA GLU A 129 -21.60 -7.74 -1.70
C GLU A 129 -21.07 -8.41 -0.44
N GLN A 130 -20.98 -9.75 -0.43
CA GLN A 130 -20.45 -10.51 0.71
C GLN A 130 -18.99 -10.14 1.01
N ALA A 131 -18.15 -10.04 -0.02
CA ALA A 131 -16.76 -9.62 0.12
C ALA A 131 -16.62 -8.27 0.81
N LEU A 132 -17.40 -7.28 0.35
CA LEU A 132 -17.33 -5.90 0.85
C LEU A 132 -17.99 -5.74 2.22
N GLU A 133 -19.00 -6.55 2.55
CA GLU A 133 -19.61 -6.60 3.89
C GLU A 133 -18.66 -7.22 4.91
N ILE A 134 -17.97 -8.32 4.55
CA ILE A 134 -16.91 -8.91 5.39
C ILE A 134 -15.80 -7.88 5.65
N ALA A 135 -15.35 -7.18 4.60
CA ALA A 135 -14.36 -6.12 4.75
C ALA A 135 -14.85 -5.01 5.71
N ASP A 136 -16.11 -4.56 5.59
CA ASP A 136 -16.68 -3.53 6.47
C ASP A 136 -16.76 -4.00 7.92
N MET A 137 -17.14 -5.27 8.16
CA MET A 137 -17.18 -5.86 9.51
C MET A 137 -15.77 -5.93 10.12
N LEU A 138 -14.78 -6.39 9.37
CA LEU A 138 -13.40 -6.45 9.81
C LEU A 138 -12.82 -5.06 10.11
N VAL A 139 -13.07 -4.07 9.25
CA VAL A 139 -12.67 -2.68 9.49
C VAL A 139 -13.32 -2.13 10.75
N ARG A 140 -14.63 -2.33 10.93
CA ARG A 140 -15.38 -1.82 12.12
C ARG A 140 -14.94 -2.45 13.42
N SER A 141 -14.42 -3.67 13.41
CA SER A 141 -13.90 -4.32 14.62
C SER A 141 -12.70 -3.57 15.21
N GLY A 142 -11.96 -2.81 14.40
CA GLY A 142 -10.75 -2.11 14.82
C GLY A 142 -9.56 -3.03 15.17
N SER A 143 -9.70 -4.34 14.94
CA SER A 143 -8.70 -5.35 15.33
C SER A 143 -7.87 -5.85 14.15
N VAL A 144 -8.08 -5.33 12.94
CA VAL A 144 -7.36 -5.74 11.73
C VAL A 144 -6.59 -4.54 11.18
N ASP A 145 -5.28 -4.71 11.02
CA ASP A 145 -4.38 -3.65 10.56
C ASP A 145 -4.33 -3.54 9.04
N VAL A 146 -4.37 -4.69 8.35
CA VAL A 146 -4.29 -4.77 6.89
C VAL A 146 -5.38 -5.69 6.35
N ILE A 147 -6.13 -5.22 5.37
CA ILE A 147 -7.09 -6.03 4.60
C ILE A 147 -6.73 -5.95 3.14
N VAL A 148 -6.55 -7.10 2.49
CA VAL A 148 -6.35 -7.21 1.04
C VAL A 148 -7.60 -7.80 0.42
N ILE A 149 -8.05 -7.23 -0.70
CA ILE A 149 -9.17 -7.72 -1.52
C ILE A 149 -8.61 -8.05 -2.90
N ASP A 150 -8.55 -9.34 -3.24
CA ASP A 150 -8.03 -9.84 -4.51
C ASP A 150 -9.12 -10.59 -5.27
N SER A 151 -9.63 -10.08 -6.35
CA SER A 151 -9.42 -8.76 -6.93
C SER A 151 -10.77 -8.06 -7.17
N VAL A 152 -10.73 -6.73 -7.41
CA VAL A 152 -11.95 -5.96 -7.78
C VAL A 152 -12.65 -6.56 -8.99
N ALA A 153 -11.88 -7.13 -9.95
CA ALA A 153 -12.45 -7.75 -11.14
C ALA A 153 -13.35 -8.95 -10.84
N ALA A 154 -13.09 -9.66 -9.74
CA ALA A 154 -13.84 -10.83 -9.30
C ALA A 154 -15.02 -10.49 -8.36
N LEU A 155 -15.19 -9.22 -7.96
CA LEU A 155 -16.33 -8.79 -7.15
C LEU A 155 -17.60 -8.73 -8.00
N THR A 156 -18.15 -9.89 -8.31
CA THR A 156 -19.38 -10.02 -9.10
C THR A 156 -20.58 -9.70 -8.21
N PRO A 157 -21.45 -8.73 -8.61
CA PRO A 157 -22.69 -8.46 -7.91
C PRO A 157 -23.62 -9.66 -7.87
N LYS A 158 -24.32 -9.84 -6.74
CA LYS A 158 -25.26 -10.95 -6.56
C LYS A 158 -26.32 -11.00 -7.67
N ALA A 159 -26.86 -9.86 -8.07
CA ALA A 159 -27.83 -9.76 -9.15
C ALA A 159 -27.29 -10.23 -10.51
N GLU A 160 -25.98 -10.11 -10.75
CA GLU A 160 -25.33 -10.61 -11.95
C GLU A 160 -25.18 -12.14 -11.92
N ILE A 161 -24.94 -12.70 -10.74
CA ILE A 161 -24.84 -14.17 -10.54
C ILE A 161 -26.22 -14.84 -10.68
N GLU A 162 -27.28 -14.20 -10.17
CA GLU A 162 -28.65 -14.71 -10.22
C GLU A 162 -29.37 -14.45 -11.56
N GLY A 163 -28.79 -13.58 -12.42
CA GLY A 163 -29.32 -13.27 -13.75
C GLY A 163 -29.08 -14.37 -14.77
N GLU A 164 -29.75 -14.28 -15.92
CA GLU A 164 -29.57 -15.22 -17.03
C GLU A 164 -28.26 -14.96 -17.78
N MET A 165 -27.66 -16.01 -18.32
CA MET A 165 -26.45 -15.91 -19.14
C MET A 165 -26.71 -15.02 -20.38
N GLY A 166 -25.92 -13.95 -20.51
CA GLY A 166 -26.03 -12.99 -21.62
C GLY A 166 -26.93 -11.79 -21.34
N GLU A 167 -27.55 -11.71 -20.16
CA GLU A 167 -28.29 -10.53 -19.74
C GLU A 167 -27.34 -9.32 -19.50
N PRO A 168 -27.61 -8.15 -20.09
CA PRO A 168 -26.72 -7.01 -19.93
C PRO A 168 -26.87 -6.39 -18.54
N GLN A 169 -25.90 -6.60 -17.68
CA GLN A 169 -25.85 -6.08 -16.30
C GLN A 169 -24.96 -4.84 -16.20
N MET A 170 -25.32 -3.77 -16.93
CA MET A 170 -24.48 -2.58 -17.06
C MET A 170 -24.35 -1.80 -15.74
N GLY A 171 -23.11 -1.64 -15.27
CA GLY A 171 -22.74 -0.72 -14.20
C GLY A 171 -23.05 -1.21 -12.77
N LEU A 172 -23.51 -2.44 -12.56
CA LEU A 172 -23.81 -2.98 -11.23
C LEU A 172 -22.56 -3.00 -10.34
N GLN A 173 -21.45 -3.52 -10.83
CA GLN A 173 -20.18 -3.55 -10.10
C GLN A 173 -19.70 -2.14 -9.73
N ALA A 174 -19.84 -1.15 -10.64
CA ALA A 174 -19.45 0.23 -10.34
C ALA A 174 -20.34 0.87 -9.26
N ARG A 175 -21.64 0.53 -9.23
CA ARG A 175 -22.57 0.98 -8.17
C ARG A 175 -22.21 0.36 -6.83
N LEU A 176 -21.96 -0.94 -6.80
CA LEU A 176 -21.54 -1.70 -5.62
C LEU A 176 -20.26 -1.10 -5.03
N MET A 177 -19.22 -0.90 -5.85
CA MET A 177 -17.97 -0.28 -5.42
C MET A 177 -18.18 1.15 -4.90
N SER A 178 -19.02 1.95 -5.54
CA SER A 178 -19.31 3.32 -5.10
C SER A 178 -20.01 3.35 -3.74
N GLN A 179 -20.94 2.44 -3.50
CA GLN A 179 -21.66 2.33 -2.24
C GLN A 179 -20.73 1.84 -1.12
N ALA A 180 -19.97 0.78 -1.37
CA ALA A 180 -19.05 0.19 -0.40
C ALA A 180 -17.96 1.17 0.02
N LEU A 181 -17.30 1.85 -0.93
CA LEU A 181 -16.23 2.80 -0.62
C LEU A 181 -16.70 4.01 0.19
N ARG A 182 -17.93 4.50 -0.05
CA ARG A 182 -18.54 5.55 0.78
C ARG A 182 -18.70 5.10 2.23
N LYS A 183 -19.11 3.85 2.45
CA LYS A 183 -19.34 3.26 3.76
C LYS A 183 -18.00 2.93 4.46
N LEU A 184 -17.07 2.32 3.76
CA LEU A 184 -15.78 1.89 4.28
C LEU A 184 -14.86 3.04 4.68
N THR A 185 -14.80 4.12 3.88
CA THR A 185 -13.76 5.16 4.02
C THR A 185 -13.77 5.85 5.39
N SER A 186 -14.94 6.12 5.96
CA SER A 186 -15.06 6.74 7.30
C SER A 186 -14.57 5.80 8.40
N ASN A 187 -14.92 4.51 8.31
CA ASN A 187 -14.51 3.49 9.27
C ASN A 187 -13.01 3.23 9.18
N ILE A 188 -12.47 3.07 7.97
CA ILE A 188 -11.04 2.86 7.69
C ILE A 188 -10.18 3.94 8.37
N LYS A 189 -10.56 5.22 8.26
CA LYS A 189 -9.83 6.31 8.91
C LYS A 189 -9.89 6.21 10.44
N ARG A 190 -11.05 5.85 11.01
CA ARG A 190 -11.25 5.76 12.47
C ARG A 190 -10.47 4.61 13.09
N THR A 191 -10.46 3.45 12.42
CA THR A 191 -9.78 2.24 12.92
C THR A 191 -8.32 2.15 12.51
N ASN A 192 -7.85 3.11 11.73
CA ASN A 192 -6.48 3.13 11.20
C ASN A 192 -6.10 1.87 10.40
N THR A 193 -7.08 1.20 9.79
CA THR A 193 -6.89 0.00 8.97
C THR A 193 -6.38 0.38 7.58
N LEU A 194 -5.39 -0.32 7.06
CA LEU A 194 -4.98 -0.24 5.65
C LEU A 194 -5.82 -1.21 4.82
N VAL A 195 -6.54 -0.70 3.82
CA VAL A 195 -7.29 -1.55 2.88
C VAL A 195 -6.70 -1.45 1.49
N ILE A 196 -6.26 -2.59 0.96
CA ILE A 196 -5.63 -2.72 -0.36
C ILE A 196 -6.60 -3.43 -1.30
N PHE A 197 -6.93 -2.78 -2.40
CA PHE A 197 -7.65 -3.38 -3.52
C PHE A 197 -6.68 -3.74 -4.63
N ILE A 198 -6.61 -5.01 -4.96
CA ILE A 198 -5.94 -5.47 -6.18
C ILE A 198 -6.90 -5.29 -7.35
N ASN A 199 -6.41 -4.76 -8.47
CA ASN A 199 -7.23 -4.50 -9.64
C ASN A 199 -6.54 -4.94 -10.94
N GLN A 200 -7.36 -5.24 -11.93
CA GLN A 200 -6.92 -5.64 -13.26
C GLN A 200 -7.08 -4.49 -14.25
N ILE A 201 -6.24 -4.48 -15.28
CA ILE A 201 -6.35 -3.52 -16.38
C ILE A 201 -7.32 -4.08 -17.42
N ARG A 202 -8.12 -3.17 -17.98
CA ARG A 202 -8.97 -3.40 -19.14
C ARG A 202 -8.70 -2.33 -20.19
N MET A 203 -8.91 -2.66 -21.44
CA MET A 203 -8.76 -1.71 -22.54
C MET A 203 -10.11 -1.12 -22.91
N LYS A 204 -10.19 0.21 -22.98
CA LYS A 204 -11.37 0.93 -23.48
C LYS A 204 -11.43 0.78 -24.99
N ILE A 205 -12.57 0.32 -25.48
CA ILE A 205 -12.84 0.21 -26.93
C ILE A 205 -13.05 1.62 -27.51
N GLY A 206 -12.47 1.89 -28.69
CA GLY A 206 -12.70 3.12 -29.44
C GLY A 206 -11.86 4.34 -28.99
N VAL A 207 -10.88 4.16 -28.10
CA VAL A 207 -9.94 5.24 -27.74
C VAL A 207 -8.82 5.31 -28.77
N MET A 208 -8.89 6.29 -29.68
CA MET A 208 -7.87 6.49 -30.71
C MET A 208 -6.69 7.35 -30.21
N PHE A 209 -6.90 8.21 -29.21
CA PHE A 209 -5.88 9.11 -28.66
C PHE A 209 -5.86 9.03 -27.12
N GLY A 210 -4.66 9.10 -26.52
CA GLY A 210 -4.46 9.01 -25.08
C GLY A 210 -4.29 7.57 -24.59
N ASN A 211 -4.39 7.35 -23.27
CA ASN A 211 -4.22 6.03 -22.66
C ASN A 211 -5.55 5.25 -22.65
N PRO A 212 -5.67 4.15 -23.41
CA PRO A 212 -6.87 3.32 -23.42
C PRO A 212 -7.04 2.46 -22.15
N GLU A 213 -6.00 2.32 -21.34
CA GLU A 213 -6.04 1.47 -20.15
C GLU A 213 -6.98 2.04 -19.08
N THR A 214 -7.76 1.20 -18.49
CA THR A 214 -8.60 1.50 -17.33
C THR A 214 -8.64 0.32 -16.37
N THR A 215 -9.03 0.56 -15.12
CA THR A 215 -9.23 -0.49 -14.12
C THR A 215 -10.71 -0.86 -14.02
N THR A 216 -11.02 -2.08 -13.52
CA THR A 216 -12.39 -2.55 -13.29
C THR A 216 -13.06 -1.86 -12.11
N GLY A 217 -14.36 -2.05 -11.91
CA GLY A 217 -15.12 -1.49 -10.77
C GLY A 217 -15.47 -0.01 -10.89
N GLY A 218 -15.37 0.58 -12.10
CA GLY A 218 -15.73 1.97 -12.37
C GLY A 218 -14.70 2.99 -11.87
N ASN A 219 -15.16 4.20 -11.59
CA ASN A 219 -14.28 5.31 -11.21
C ASN A 219 -14.16 5.54 -9.68
N ALA A 220 -15.04 4.94 -8.87
CA ALA A 220 -15.10 5.23 -7.44
C ALA A 220 -13.76 4.97 -6.74
N LEU A 221 -13.13 3.81 -6.98
CA LEU A 221 -11.84 3.47 -6.38
C LEU A 221 -10.74 4.46 -6.74
N LYS A 222 -10.72 4.98 -7.98
CA LYS A 222 -9.75 6.00 -8.42
C LYS A 222 -9.85 7.29 -7.61
N PHE A 223 -11.04 7.64 -7.12
CA PHE A 223 -11.25 8.83 -6.28
C PHE A 223 -10.96 8.54 -4.81
N TYR A 224 -11.45 7.41 -4.27
CA TYR A 224 -11.32 7.08 -2.86
C TYR A 224 -9.91 6.64 -2.48
N ALA A 225 -9.18 5.95 -3.34
CA ALA A 225 -7.80 5.55 -3.09
C ALA A 225 -6.91 6.77 -2.77
N SER A 226 -6.16 6.68 -1.69
CA SER A 226 -5.13 7.66 -1.32
C SER A 226 -3.84 7.45 -2.09
N CYS A 227 -3.48 6.20 -2.34
CA CYS A 227 -2.35 5.81 -3.18
C CYS A 227 -2.85 4.87 -4.28
N ARG A 228 -2.31 5.01 -5.49
CA ARG A 228 -2.54 4.11 -6.62
C ARG A 228 -1.20 3.73 -7.20
N LEU A 229 -0.96 2.42 -7.30
CA LEU A 229 0.29 1.82 -7.74
C LEU A 229 0.06 1.06 -9.04
N ASP A 230 0.77 1.44 -10.09
CA ASP A 230 0.81 0.73 -11.37
C ASP A 230 2.03 -0.18 -11.37
N ILE A 231 1.81 -1.50 -11.27
CA ILE A 231 2.87 -2.51 -11.23
C ILE A 231 3.02 -3.20 -12.59
N ARG A 232 4.25 -3.27 -13.09
CA ARG A 232 4.57 -3.83 -14.41
C ARG A 232 5.82 -4.72 -14.33
N ARG A 233 5.76 -5.90 -14.92
CA ARG A 233 6.95 -6.67 -15.24
C ARG A 233 7.63 -6.01 -16.43
N ILE A 234 8.92 -5.70 -16.31
CA ILE A 234 9.72 -5.04 -17.35
C ILE A 234 10.84 -5.92 -17.91
N GLY A 235 11.24 -6.96 -17.18
CA GLY A 235 12.29 -7.87 -17.59
C GLY A 235 12.16 -9.25 -16.94
N SER A 236 13.07 -10.14 -17.28
CA SER A 236 13.21 -11.47 -16.67
C SER A 236 14.62 -11.62 -16.12
N ILE A 237 14.74 -12.11 -14.90
CA ILE A 237 16.00 -12.42 -14.24
C ILE A 237 16.36 -13.86 -14.55
N LYS A 238 17.58 -14.08 -15.03
CA LYS A 238 18.07 -15.40 -15.40
C LYS A 238 19.32 -15.77 -14.59
N ARG A 239 19.42 -17.05 -14.24
CA ARG A 239 20.65 -17.67 -13.73
C ARG A 239 21.04 -18.79 -14.71
N GLY A 240 22.05 -18.53 -15.57
CA GLY A 240 22.29 -19.36 -16.75
C GLY A 240 21.10 -19.29 -17.72
N ASP A 241 20.53 -20.44 -18.08
CA ASP A 241 19.38 -20.54 -18.98
C ASP A 241 18.03 -20.52 -18.25
N GLU A 242 18.03 -20.61 -16.93
CA GLU A 242 16.80 -20.67 -16.12
C GLU A 242 16.31 -19.24 -15.77
N VAL A 243 15.00 -19.00 -15.93
CA VAL A 243 14.34 -17.79 -15.46
C VAL A 243 13.97 -17.93 -14.00
N ILE A 244 14.67 -17.22 -13.12
CA ILE A 244 14.51 -17.30 -11.66
C ILE A 244 13.65 -16.17 -11.08
N GLY A 245 13.27 -15.18 -11.87
CA GLY A 245 12.49 -14.05 -11.39
C GLY A 245 12.14 -13.05 -12.47
N SER A 246 11.61 -11.93 -12.04
CA SER A 246 11.23 -10.81 -12.91
C SER A 246 11.71 -9.48 -12.36
N GLU A 247 12.21 -8.63 -13.25
CA GLU A 247 12.39 -7.22 -12.95
C GLU A 247 11.03 -6.53 -12.98
N THR A 248 10.71 -5.82 -11.92
CA THR A 248 9.40 -5.21 -11.72
C THR A 248 9.55 -3.71 -11.51
N ARG A 249 8.68 -2.95 -12.17
CA ARG A 249 8.53 -1.52 -11.97
C ARG A 249 7.20 -1.22 -11.33
N VAL A 250 7.20 -0.42 -10.27
CA VAL A 250 5.99 0.13 -9.64
C VAL A 250 6.03 1.65 -9.74
N LYS A 251 5.01 2.21 -10.39
CA LYS A 251 4.82 3.66 -10.48
C LYS A 251 3.74 4.12 -9.52
N VAL A 252 4.03 5.10 -8.69
CA VAL A 252 3.08 5.73 -7.79
C VAL A 252 2.29 6.79 -8.57
N VAL A 253 1.20 6.40 -9.21
CA VAL A 253 0.43 7.28 -10.12
C VAL A 253 -0.49 8.25 -9.39
N LYS A 254 -0.82 7.97 -8.13
CA LYS A 254 -1.55 8.85 -7.22
C LYS A 254 -1.02 8.69 -5.81
N ASN A 255 -0.82 9.79 -5.13
CA ASN A 255 -0.40 9.82 -3.73
C ASN A 255 -0.99 11.06 -3.05
N LYS A 256 -1.71 10.86 -1.93
CA LYS A 256 -2.27 11.94 -1.12
C LYS A 256 -1.43 12.26 0.13
N VAL A 257 -0.37 11.48 0.38
CA VAL A 257 0.47 11.64 1.58
C VAL A 257 1.88 12.16 1.24
N ALA A 258 2.28 12.13 -0.03
CA ALA A 258 3.53 12.66 -0.53
C ALA A 258 3.41 13.01 -2.03
N PRO A 259 4.40 13.67 -2.66
CA PRO A 259 4.38 13.92 -4.10
C PRO A 259 4.29 12.63 -4.92
N PRO A 260 3.36 12.53 -5.89
CA PRO A 260 3.19 11.36 -6.74
C PRO A 260 4.23 11.26 -7.86
N PHE A 261 4.08 10.24 -8.72
CA PHE A 261 4.81 9.96 -9.95
C PHE A 261 6.24 9.48 -9.78
N ARG A 262 6.64 9.13 -8.55
CA ARG A 262 7.89 8.40 -8.32
C ARG A 262 7.74 6.95 -8.75
N GLU A 263 8.85 6.33 -9.09
CA GLU A 263 8.92 4.94 -9.53
C GLU A 263 9.92 4.17 -8.65
N ALA A 264 9.62 2.89 -8.43
CA ALA A 264 10.53 1.93 -7.82
C ALA A 264 10.79 0.79 -8.80
N LEU A 265 12.04 0.34 -8.84
CA LEU A 265 12.48 -0.83 -9.60
C LEU A 265 13.01 -1.84 -8.60
N PHE A 266 12.53 -3.06 -8.67
CA PHE A 266 12.99 -4.15 -7.82
C PHE A 266 12.78 -5.51 -8.48
N ASP A 267 13.50 -6.49 -7.95
CA ASP A 267 13.44 -7.86 -8.41
C ASP A 267 12.40 -8.64 -7.61
N ILE A 268 11.54 -9.40 -8.29
CA ILE A 268 10.71 -10.44 -7.69
C ILE A 268 11.29 -11.79 -8.07
N LEU A 269 11.81 -12.52 -7.08
CA LEU A 269 12.36 -13.87 -7.25
C LEU A 269 11.27 -14.92 -7.04
N TYR A 270 11.21 -15.90 -7.92
CA TYR A 270 10.20 -16.95 -7.84
C TYR A 270 10.42 -17.83 -6.61
N GLY A 271 9.37 -17.93 -5.77
CA GLY A 271 9.43 -18.66 -4.50
C GLY A 271 10.08 -17.90 -3.33
N GLU A 272 10.59 -16.69 -3.55
CA GLU A 272 11.20 -15.85 -2.50
C GLU A 272 10.49 -14.49 -2.34
N GLY A 273 9.87 -13.98 -3.43
CA GLY A 273 9.19 -12.68 -3.44
C GLY A 273 10.09 -11.50 -3.75
N VAL A 274 9.81 -10.35 -3.15
CA VAL A 274 10.59 -9.12 -3.33
C VAL A 274 12.00 -9.29 -2.76
N SER A 275 13.02 -9.02 -3.59
CA SER A 275 14.42 -9.15 -3.21
C SER A 275 14.92 -7.91 -2.46
N LEU A 276 14.63 -7.83 -1.17
CA LEU A 276 15.03 -6.72 -0.31
C LEU A 276 16.56 -6.54 -0.30
N GLU A 277 17.33 -7.63 -0.18
CA GLU A 277 18.79 -7.58 -0.16
C GLU A 277 19.36 -7.07 -1.49
N GLY A 278 18.71 -7.40 -2.60
CA GLY A 278 19.05 -6.85 -3.92
C GLY A 278 18.87 -5.33 -3.98
N GLU A 279 17.77 -4.82 -3.41
CA GLU A 279 17.51 -3.38 -3.31
C GLU A 279 18.47 -2.68 -2.35
N ILE A 280 18.79 -3.28 -1.20
CA ILE A 280 19.77 -2.77 -0.23
C ILE A 280 21.13 -2.54 -0.92
N LEU A 281 21.57 -3.48 -1.77
CA LEU A 281 22.82 -3.34 -2.52
C LEU A 281 22.75 -2.20 -3.53
N GLU A 282 21.70 -2.13 -4.35
CA GLU A 282 21.58 -1.11 -5.40
C GLU A 282 21.39 0.30 -4.83
N LEU A 283 20.48 0.43 -3.86
CA LEU A 283 20.24 1.70 -3.19
C LEU A 283 21.45 2.10 -2.33
N GLY A 284 22.08 1.13 -1.66
CA GLY A 284 23.30 1.35 -0.88
C GLY A 284 24.43 1.93 -1.72
N VAL A 285 24.63 1.40 -2.93
CA VAL A 285 25.60 1.95 -3.87
C VAL A 285 25.18 3.34 -4.35
N SER A 286 23.92 3.51 -4.73
CA SER A 286 23.43 4.81 -5.24
C SER A 286 23.52 5.93 -4.19
N CYS A 287 23.31 5.60 -2.92
CA CYS A 287 23.41 6.52 -1.80
C CYS A 287 24.86 6.66 -1.25
N GLY A 288 25.81 5.85 -1.73
CA GLY A 288 27.17 5.82 -1.18
C GLY A 288 27.23 5.33 0.28
N VAL A 289 26.40 4.35 0.63
CA VAL A 289 26.44 3.57 1.88
C VAL A 289 27.23 2.28 1.66
N VAL A 290 27.08 1.67 0.49
CA VAL A 290 27.81 0.51 0.03
C VAL A 290 28.76 0.96 -1.08
N ASP A 291 30.00 0.54 -1.01
CA ASP A 291 31.01 0.82 -2.05
C ASP A 291 30.97 -0.30 -3.10
N LYS A 292 31.10 0.09 -4.37
CA LYS A 292 31.23 -0.85 -5.50
C LYS A 292 32.50 -0.55 -6.27
N SER A 293 33.40 -1.52 -6.33
CA SER A 293 34.64 -1.44 -7.10
C SER A 293 34.70 -2.61 -8.10
N GLY A 294 34.47 -2.30 -9.37
CA GLY A 294 34.28 -3.31 -10.40
C GLY A 294 33.12 -4.23 -10.08
N ALA A 295 33.38 -5.54 -9.93
CA ALA A 295 32.37 -6.52 -9.57
C ALA A 295 32.20 -6.70 -8.04
N TRP A 296 33.02 -6.06 -7.22
CA TRP A 296 33.04 -6.25 -5.78
C TRP A 296 32.16 -5.23 -5.04
N TYR A 297 31.34 -5.72 -4.14
CA TYR A 297 30.58 -4.91 -3.17
C TYR A 297 31.32 -4.91 -1.84
N GLN A 298 31.38 -3.75 -1.17
CA GLN A 298 32.09 -3.55 0.10
C GLN A 298 31.24 -2.67 1.04
N TYR A 299 31.33 -2.98 2.33
CA TYR A 299 30.72 -2.17 3.38
C TYR A 299 31.72 -2.02 4.52
N LYS A 300 32.00 -0.78 4.97
CA LYS A 300 33.02 -0.47 6.01
C LYS A 300 34.39 -1.13 5.72
N LYS A 301 34.79 -1.22 4.44
CA LYS A 301 36.00 -1.89 3.94
C LYS A 301 35.96 -3.42 3.91
N ASP A 302 34.92 -4.06 4.44
CA ASP A 302 34.74 -5.50 4.36
C ASP A 302 34.07 -5.88 3.04
N ARG A 303 34.54 -6.96 2.41
CA ARG A 303 33.93 -7.45 1.16
C ARG A 303 32.65 -8.21 1.46
N ILE A 304 31.55 -7.78 0.84
CA ILE A 304 30.25 -8.43 0.93
C ILE A 304 30.14 -9.57 -0.08
N GLY A 305 30.63 -9.35 -1.31
CA GLY A 305 30.60 -10.38 -2.37
C GLY A 305 31.07 -9.87 -3.71
N GLN A 306 31.38 -10.81 -4.62
CA GLN A 306 31.70 -10.54 -6.01
C GLN A 306 30.47 -10.84 -6.87
N GLY A 307 29.93 -9.80 -7.54
CA GLY A 307 28.68 -9.85 -8.27
C GLY A 307 27.45 -9.64 -7.38
N LYS A 308 26.31 -9.26 -8.00
CA LYS A 308 25.06 -8.96 -7.30
C LYS A 308 24.51 -10.19 -6.57
N ASP A 309 24.53 -11.35 -7.20
CA ASP A 309 23.95 -12.57 -6.64
C ASP A 309 24.70 -13.03 -5.36
N ASN A 310 26.04 -13.09 -5.40
CA ASN A 310 26.82 -13.48 -4.24
C ASN A 310 26.68 -12.47 -3.09
N ALA A 311 26.65 -11.17 -3.41
CA ALA A 311 26.47 -10.13 -2.40
C ALA A 311 25.07 -10.17 -1.78
N ARG A 312 24.03 -10.47 -2.58
CA ARG A 312 22.67 -10.68 -2.09
C ARG A 312 22.58 -11.89 -1.18
N ASP A 313 23.13 -13.03 -1.60
CA ASP A 313 23.11 -14.27 -0.83
C ASP A 313 23.87 -14.08 0.50
N PHE A 314 25.00 -13.36 0.49
CA PHE A 314 25.72 -12.97 1.70
C PHE A 314 24.86 -12.12 2.67
N LEU A 315 24.10 -11.14 2.17
CA LEU A 315 23.22 -10.33 3.03
C LEU A 315 22.05 -11.15 3.61
N LYS A 316 21.55 -12.15 2.88
CA LYS A 316 20.55 -13.09 3.40
C LYS A 316 21.09 -13.94 4.57
N GLU A 317 22.34 -14.35 4.49
CA GLU A 317 23.01 -15.09 5.57
C GLU A 317 23.40 -14.19 6.76
N ASN A 318 23.45 -12.86 6.54
CA ASN A 318 23.81 -11.87 7.55
C ASN A 318 22.71 -10.79 7.73
N PRO A 319 21.55 -11.15 8.29
CA PRO A 319 20.38 -10.25 8.36
C PRO A 319 20.62 -9.02 9.24
N GLU A 320 21.49 -9.11 10.25
CA GLU A 320 21.86 -7.96 11.09
C GLU A 320 22.61 -6.89 10.28
N LEU A 321 23.53 -7.34 9.40
CA LEU A 321 24.27 -6.44 8.51
C LEU A 321 23.34 -5.82 7.46
N ALA A 322 22.42 -6.60 6.91
CA ALA A 322 21.42 -6.10 5.97
C ALA A 322 20.54 -5.00 6.62
N ALA A 323 20.07 -5.23 7.85
CA ALA A 323 19.30 -4.27 8.62
C ALA A 323 20.10 -2.99 8.94
N GLU A 324 21.40 -3.12 9.27
CA GLU A 324 22.26 -1.96 9.53
C GLU A 324 22.42 -1.10 8.26
N ILE A 325 22.64 -1.72 7.11
CA ILE A 325 22.79 -1.02 5.83
C ILE A 325 21.46 -0.35 5.44
N GLU A 326 20.34 -1.06 5.59
CA GLU A 326 19.00 -0.53 5.32
C GLU A 326 18.71 0.71 6.20
N ALA A 327 18.98 0.64 7.50
CA ALA A 327 18.78 1.75 8.42
C ALA A 327 19.56 3.00 7.99
N LYS A 328 20.82 2.84 7.55
CA LYS A 328 21.64 3.95 7.04
C LYS A 328 21.12 4.52 5.72
N ILE A 329 20.60 3.66 4.83
CA ILE A 329 19.96 4.12 3.58
C ILE A 329 18.73 4.97 3.93
N ARG A 330 17.87 4.48 4.84
CA ARG A 330 16.67 5.20 5.30
C ARG A 330 17.03 6.55 5.94
N GLU A 331 18.01 6.57 6.83
CA GLU A 331 18.52 7.80 7.47
C GLU A 331 19.01 8.81 6.41
N LYS A 332 19.84 8.37 5.47
CA LYS A 332 20.43 9.23 4.43
C LYS A 332 19.38 9.80 3.48
N LEU A 333 18.29 9.10 3.27
CA LEU A 333 17.16 9.53 2.43
C LEU A 333 16.06 10.23 3.23
N GLY A 334 16.22 10.39 4.55
CA GLY A 334 15.26 11.07 5.42
C GLY A 334 13.92 10.33 5.56
N ILE A 335 13.94 8.99 5.48
CA ILE A 335 12.75 8.15 5.57
C ILE A 335 12.76 7.42 6.91
N LYS A 336 11.65 7.53 7.63
CA LYS A 336 11.48 6.82 8.90
C LYS A 336 11.43 5.29 8.68
N SER A 337 12.02 4.56 9.61
CA SER A 337 11.79 3.11 9.68
C SER A 337 10.36 2.86 10.15
N PRO A 338 9.69 1.79 9.66
CA PRO A 338 8.38 1.41 10.15
C PRO A 338 8.43 1.13 11.65
N GLU A 339 7.50 1.71 12.40
CA GLU A 339 7.36 1.46 13.84
C GLU A 339 6.51 0.19 14.06
N ALA A 340 6.75 -0.51 15.18
CA ALA A 340 5.91 -1.64 15.58
C ALA A 340 4.43 -1.22 15.62
N LEU A 341 3.54 -2.07 15.13
CA LEU A 341 2.11 -1.84 15.17
C LEU A 341 1.65 -2.00 16.63
N ALA A 342 1.42 -0.87 17.31
CA ALA A 342 0.84 -0.92 18.63
C ALA A 342 -0.59 -1.48 18.53
N PRO A 343 -1.01 -2.41 19.43
CA PRO A 343 -2.38 -2.84 19.46
C PRO A 343 -3.29 -1.62 19.63
N VAL A 344 -4.28 -1.47 18.77
CA VAL A 344 -5.29 -0.42 18.92
C VAL A 344 -6.08 -0.77 20.18
N THR A 345 -5.78 -0.09 21.29
CA THR A 345 -6.65 -0.13 22.46
C THR A 345 -7.94 0.54 22.03
N ALA A 346 -8.96 -0.26 21.76
CA ALA A 346 -10.31 0.26 21.57
C ALA A 346 -10.72 0.91 22.90
N GLU A 347 -10.68 2.24 22.96
CA GLU A 347 -11.44 2.96 23.96
C GLU A 347 -12.93 2.72 23.63
N VAL A 348 -13.57 1.92 24.48
CA VAL A 348 -15.00 1.60 24.46
C VAL A 348 -15.83 2.84 24.80
#